data_da64fc1439f7521b1a80306bdfa75264
#
_entry.id   da64fc1439f7521b1a80306bdfa75264
#
_cell.length_a   1.000
_cell.length_b   1.000
_cell.length_c   1.000
_cell.angle_alpha   90.00
_cell.angle_beta   90.00
_cell.angle_gamma   90.00
#
_symmetry.space_group_name_H-M   'P 1'
#
loop_
_entity.id
_entity.type
_entity.pdbx_description
1 polymer ?
#
loop_
_entity_poly.entity_id
_entity_poly.type
_entity_poly.pdbx_seq_one_letter_code
_entity_poly.pdbx_strand_id
1 'polypeptide(L)'
;MKKTLKCFCTILLAATLAATASGCNSGNPDKREEKQFSVWGTYASVKVMQDPALNGNNAHFVPNLEVYAARGETESGQIIITAGEQDIKEYTVSLSNLTCGDAVYDAKNVEVFFQHYVNVEKKSWNQTGNADYFPTGWTPDALIPQDISVKYKENFVSAGKNQGITFDFSVPASTPAGTYTGEFTLKCDGAEYKIPVSLTVWDFDISETNGINLWDIVDEYGVQGELTSVTDDIYYKYYDALLKYKLNAYHFFDYGGTHMNAELAENWVAALRKY
;
A
#
# COMPACT_ATOMS: atom_id res chain seq x y z
N MET A 1 65.15 -12.82 19.45
CA MET A 1 65.46 -14.24 19.76
C MET A 1 64.18 -15.05 19.79
N LYS A 2 64.19 -16.13 18.97
CA LYS A 2 63.38 -17.38 19.04
C LYS A 2 61.85 -17.22 18.92
N LYS A 3 61.21 -17.67 17.91
CA LYS A 3 61.01 -18.91 17.13
C LYS A 3 59.59 -19.43 17.34
N THR A 4 58.83 -19.37 16.28
CA THR A 4 57.98 -20.40 15.62
C THR A 4 57.29 -21.46 16.46
N LEU A 5 55.98 -21.65 16.20
CA LEU A 5 55.53 -22.95 15.71
C LEU A 5 54.16 -22.87 15.03
N LYS A 6 54.13 -23.39 13.80
CA LYS A 6 52.95 -23.67 12.97
C LYS A 6 52.31 -24.96 13.47
N CYS A 7 51.00 -25.07 13.41
CA CYS A 7 50.37 -26.39 13.34
C CYS A 7 49.26 -26.35 12.30
N PHE A 8 49.53 -27.01 11.18
CA PHE A 8 48.59 -27.40 10.15
C PHE A 8 47.84 -28.65 10.63
N CYS A 9 46.54 -28.65 10.52
CA CYS A 9 45.76 -29.88 10.58
C CYS A 9 44.84 -29.96 9.36
N THR A 10 45.35 -30.73 8.37
CA THR A 10 44.61 -31.13 7.17
C THR A 10 43.80 -32.38 7.52
N ILE A 11 42.46 -32.28 7.45
CA ILE A 11 41.61 -33.48 7.48
C ILE A 11 41.07 -33.70 6.08
N LEU A 12 41.61 -34.74 5.43
CA LEU A 12 41.09 -35.33 4.21
C LEU A 12 39.87 -36.20 4.58
N LEU A 13 38.71 -35.95 4.06
CA LEU A 13 37.57 -36.89 4.12
C LEU A 13 37.24 -37.33 2.71
N ALA A 14 37.60 -38.58 2.42
CA ALA A 14 37.27 -39.27 1.17
C ALA A 14 35.75 -39.62 1.18
N ALA A 15 34.99 -39.13 0.19
CA ALA A 15 33.65 -39.58 -0.07
C ALA A 15 33.66 -40.63 -1.17
N THR A 16 33.21 -41.84 -0.82
CA THR A 16 32.96 -42.94 -1.71
C THR A 16 31.75 -42.67 -2.63
N LEU A 17 31.99 -42.76 -3.94
CA LEU A 17 30.91 -42.83 -4.96
C LEU A 17 30.24 -44.20 -4.88
N ALA A 18 28.92 -44.21 -4.62
CA ALA A 18 28.07 -45.31 -4.97
C ALA A 18 27.23 -44.87 -6.19
N ALA A 19 27.60 -45.41 -7.36
CA ALA A 19 26.84 -45.25 -8.57
C ALA A 19 25.67 -46.30 -8.54
N THR A 20 24.43 -45.81 -8.43
CA THR A 20 23.28 -46.60 -8.83
C THR A 20 22.69 -46.02 -10.11
N ALA A 21 22.94 -46.70 -11.21
CA ALA A 21 22.25 -46.45 -12.47
C ALA A 21 20.80 -46.89 -12.35
N SER A 22 19.88 -45.99 -12.57
CA SER A 22 18.48 -46.30 -12.87
C SER A 22 17.86 -45.19 -13.71
N GLY A 23 17.52 -45.55 -14.95
CA GLY A 23 16.41 -44.98 -15.68
C GLY A 23 16.58 -43.63 -16.30
N CYS A 24 17.02 -43.60 -17.56
CA CYS A 24 16.77 -42.46 -18.45
C CYS A 24 15.27 -42.16 -18.54
N ASN A 25 14.84 -41.11 -17.89
CA ASN A 25 13.62 -40.44 -18.24
C ASN A 25 14.02 -39.07 -18.82
N SER A 26 13.95 -38.95 -20.16
CA SER A 26 14.21 -37.72 -20.89
C SER A 26 13.10 -36.70 -20.63
N GLY A 27 13.08 -36.15 -19.42
CA GLY A 27 12.34 -34.93 -19.11
C GLY A 27 13.16 -33.74 -19.60
N ASN A 28 12.60 -32.96 -20.47
CA ASN A 28 13.17 -31.71 -20.98
C ASN A 28 13.54 -30.80 -19.81
N PRO A 29 14.84 -30.43 -19.59
CA PRO A 29 15.23 -29.66 -18.39
C PRO A 29 14.95 -28.17 -18.45
N ASP A 30 14.17 -27.68 -19.40
CA ASP A 30 13.97 -26.24 -19.65
C ASP A 30 12.50 -25.76 -19.56
N LYS A 31 11.69 -26.41 -18.75
CA LYS A 31 10.50 -25.72 -18.25
C LYS A 31 10.87 -25.02 -16.93
N ARG A 32 11.46 -23.82 -17.02
CA ARG A 32 11.27 -22.83 -15.97
C ARG A 32 9.75 -22.68 -15.83
N GLU A 33 9.22 -22.98 -14.66
CA GLU A 33 7.85 -22.55 -14.34
C GLU A 33 7.83 -21.05 -14.54
N GLU A 34 7.23 -20.60 -15.64
CA GLU A 34 7.00 -19.17 -15.88
C GLU A 34 6.15 -18.71 -14.71
N LYS A 35 6.74 -17.87 -13.86
CA LYS A 35 6.01 -17.26 -12.77
C LYS A 35 4.87 -16.48 -13.40
N GLN A 36 3.64 -16.87 -13.12
CA GLN A 36 2.43 -16.26 -13.63
C GLN A 36 2.37 -14.77 -13.30
N PHE A 37 3.03 -14.33 -12.25
CA PHE A 37 3.16 -12.94 -11.80
C PHE A 37 4.41 -12.73 -10.94
N SER A 38 4.77 -11.49 -10.73
CA SER A 38 5.77 -11.08 -9.73
C SER A 38 5.15 -10.13 -8.72
N VAL A 39 5.71 -10.12 -7.50
CA VAL A 39 5.29 -9.22 -6.40
C VAL A 39 6.52 -8.52 -5.88
N TRP A 40 6.42 -7.21 -5.69
CA TRP A 40 7.49 -6.38 -5.17
C TRP A 40 6.93 -5.19 -4.40
N GLY A 41 7.72 -4.66 -3.47
CA GLY A 41 7.35 -3.51 -2.66
C GLY A 41 8.00 -2.22 -3.14
N THR A 42 7.43 -1.09 -2.75
CA THR A 42 8.02 0.24 -2.90
C THR A 42 7.40 1.19 -1.87
N TYR A 43 7.95 2.40 -1.75
CA TYR A 43 7.39 3.40 -0.84
C TYR A 43 6.00 3.85 -1.29
N ALA A 44 5.10 4.11 -0.34
CA ALA A 44 3.73 4.55 -0.62
C ALA A 44 3.67 5.87 -1.43
N SER A 45 4.68 6.72 -1.30
CA SER A 45 4.81 7.98 -2.05
C SER A 45 5.18 7.81 -3.53
N VAL A 46 5.58 6.60 -3.96
CA VAL A 46 5.97 6.33 -5.34
C VAL A 46 4.72 5.97 -6.16
N LYS A 47 4.38 6.78 -7.15
CA LYS A 47 3.33 6.43 -8.13
C LYS A 47 3.87 5.40 -9.12
N VAL A 48 3.29 4.20 -9.10
CA VAL A 48 3.64 3.13 -10.03
C VAL A 48 2.59 3.05 -11.12
N MET A 49 2.97 3.41 -12.34
CA MET A 49 2.08 3.38 -13.51
C MET A 49 1.63 1.95 -13.81
N GLN A 50 0.41 1.81 -14.32
CA GLN A 50 -0.12 0.51 -14.71
C GLN A 50 0.71 -0.16 -15.82
N ASP A 51 1.26 0.64 -16.75
CA ASP A 51 2.21 0.15 -17.74
C ASP A 51 3.63 0.13 -17.16
N PRO A 52 4.26 -1.05 -17.01
CA PRO A 52 5.63 -1.14 -16.48
C PRO A 52 6.66 -0.29 -17.25
N ALA A 53 6.48 -0.11 -18.55
CA ALA A 53 7.39 0.67 -19.39
C ALA A 53 7.42 2.17 -19.04
N LEU A 54 6.40 2.69 -18.34
CA LEU A 54 6.30 4.10 -17.95
C LEU A 54 6.95 4.39 -16.58
N ASN A 55 7.38 3.39 -15.84
CA ASN A 55 7.90 3.58 -14.48
C ASN A 55 9.39 4.03 -14.43
N GLY A 56 10.12 3.88 -15.52
CA GLY A 56 11.55 4.23 -15.55
C GLY A 56 12.37 3.53 -14.47
N ASN A 57 13.46 4.17 -14.04
CA ASN A 57 14.34 3.65 -12.97
C ASN A 57 13.91 4.09 -11.56
N ASN A 58 12.76 4.73 -11.42
CA ASN A 58 12.31 5.35 -10.16
C ASN A 58 11.57 4.38 -9.22
N ALA A 59 11.26 3.18 -9.66
CA ALA A 59 10.68 2.16 -8.80
C ALA A 59 11.76 1.59 -7.88
N HIS A 60 11.80 2.06 -6.63
CA HIS A 60 12.63 1.45 -5.59
C HIS A 60 12.07 0.07 -5.26
N PHE A 61 12.80 -0.94 -5.68
CA PHE A 61 12.44 -2.33 -5.45
C PHE A 61 12.75 -2.69 -3.99
N VAL A 62 11.74 -2.96 -3.20
CA VAL A 62 11.89 -3.51 -1.84
C VAL A 62 11.27 -4.92 -1.84
N PRO A 63 11.98 -5.93 -1.35
CA PRO A 63 11.46 -7.31 -1.39
C PRO A 63 10.33 -7.54 -0.39
N ASN A 64 10.18 -6.67 0.61
CA ASN A 64 9.27 -6.79 1.74
C ASN A 64 8.38 -5.55 1.83
N LEU A 65 7.25 -5.69 2.53
CA LEU A 65 6.45 -4.55 2.95
C LEU A 65 7.06 -3.98 4.25
N GLU A 66 7.80 -2.88 4.14
CA GLU A 66 8.46 -2.23 5.26
C GLU A 66 7.78 -0.90 5.58
N VAL A 67 7.36 -0.74 6.83
CA VAL A 67 6.67 0.45 7.32
C VAL A 67 7.32 0.93 8.62
N TYR A 68 7.44 2.23 8.76
CA TYR A 68 8.04 2.88 9.93
C TYR A 68 7.05 3.94 10.43
N ALA A 69 6.58 3.81 11.65
CA ALA A 69 5.57 4.70 12.21
C ALA A 69 5.83 5.02 13.68
N ALA A 70 5.37 6.18 14.13
CA ALA A 70 5.28 6.51 15.54
C ALA A 70 3.96 5.98 16.13
N ARG A 71 3.83 5.99 17.45
CA ARG A 71 2.54 5.75 18.11
C ARG A 71 1.57 6.91 17.81
N GLY A 72 0.30 6.58 17.59
CA GLY A 72 -0.72 7.57 17.21
C GLY A 72 -0.67 8.01 15.74
N GLU A 73 0.11 7.33 14.90
CA GLU A 73 0.26 7.60 13.48
C GLU A 73 -0.44 6.53 12.63
N THR A 74 -0.87 6.93 11.44
CA THR A 74 -1.22 5.99 10.36
C THR A 74 -0.21 6.19 9.24
N GLU A 75 0.54 5.14 8.91
CA GLU A 75 1.56 5.16 7.88
C GLU A 75 1.28 4.10 6.82
N SER A 76 1.60 4.39 5.58
CA SER A 76 1.26 3.55 4.44
C SER A 76 2.47 2.84 3.86
N GLY A 77 2.27 1.60 3.43
CA GLY A 77 3.19 0.86 2.59
C GLY A 77 2.49 0.33 1.35
N GLN A 78 3.21 -0.01 0.30
CA GLN A 78 2.60 -0.60 -0.88
C GLN A 78 3.39 -1.75 -1.47
N ILE A 79 2.66 -2.68 -2.07
CA ILE A 79 3.20 -3.70 -2.95
C ILE A 79 2.58 -3.57 -4.34
N ILE A 80 3.31 -4.06 -5.32
CA ILE A 80 2.88 -4.09 -6.70
C ILE A 80 2.82 -5.55 -7.17
N ILE A 81 1.72 -5.93 -7.79
CA ILE A 81 1.59 -7.14 -8.58
C ILE A 81 1.92 -6.76 -10.02
N THR A 82 2.84 -7.46 -10.64
CA THR A 82 3.07 -7.36 -12.10
C THR A 82 2.64 -8.68 -12.72
N ALA A 83 1.56 -8.67 -13.52
CA ALA A 83 1.10 -9.84 -14.24
C ALA A 83 2.09 -10.24 -15.34
N GLY A 84 2.27 -11.54 -15.55
CA GLY A 84 3.05 -12.09 -16.64
C GLY A 84 2.30 -12.03 -17.97
N GLU A 85 2.44 -13.09 -18.78
CA GLU A 85 1.80 -13.17 -20.11
C GLU A 85 0.28 -13.42 -20.06
N GLN A 86 -0.27 -13.73 -18.90
CA GLN A 86 -1.68 -14.00 -18.70
C GLN A 86 -2.31 -13.03 -17.72
N ASP A 87 -3.61 -12.80 -17.90
CA ASP A 87 -4.40 -12.02 -16.95
C ASP A 87 -4.47 -12.75 -15.60
N ILE A 88 -4.43 -12.01 -14.52
CA ILE A 88 -4.86 -12.44 -13.19
C ILE A 88 -6.34 -12.08 -13.08
N LYS A 89 -7.21 -13.10 -13.00
CA LYS A 89 -8.67 -12.91 -13.01
C LYS A 89 -9.21 -12.38 -11.70
N GLU A 90 -8.53 -12.79 -10.60
CA GLU A 90 -8.87 -12.30 -9.26
C GLU A 90 -7.65 -12.33 -8.33
N TYR A 91 -7.58 -11.36 -7.46
CA TYR A 91 -6.62 -11.36 -6.36
C TYR A 91 -7.25 -10.82 -5.09
N THR A 92 -6.75 -11.29 -3.95
CA THR A 92 -7.16 -10.85 -2.61
C THR A 92 -5.99 -10.92 -1.64
N VAL A 93 -6.05 -10.12 -0.57
CA VAL A 93 -5.06 -10.14 0.51
C VAL A 93 -5.71 -10.59 1.81
N SER A 94 -5.05 -11.50 2.51
CA SER A 94 -5.40 -11.89 3.88
C SER A 94 -4.32 -11.41 4.83
N LEU A 95 -4.74 -10.75 5.89
CA LEU A 95 -3.86 -10.20 6.91
C LEU A 95 -3.66 -11.20 8.05
N SER A 96 -2.51 -11.10 8.71
CA SER A 96 -2.23 -11.78 9.97
C SER A 96 -1.64 -10.79 10.98
N ASN A 97 -1.71 -11.11 12.27
CA ASN A 97 -1.05 -10.32 13.28
C ASN A 97 0.47 -10.32 13.09
N LEU A 98 1.11 -9.18 13.43
CA LEU A 98 2.56 -9.08 13.50
C LEU A 98 3.02 -9.20 14.95
N THR A 99 4.23 -9.67 15.19
CA THR A 99 4.75 -9.90 16.52
C THR A 99 6.12 -9.27 16.75
N CYS A 100 6.34 -8.77 17.97
CA CYS A 100 7.63 -8.29 18.47
C CYS A 100 7.84 -8.87 19.89
N GLY A 101 8.59 -9.98 20.00
CA GLY A 101 8.64 -10.77 21.24
C GLY A 101 7.24 -11.23 21.65
N ASP A 102 6.82 -10.87 22.87
CA ASP A 102 5.47 -11.19 23.37
C ASP A 102 4.40 -10.17 22.94
N ALA A 103 4.79 -9.06 22.37
CA ALA A 103 3.87 -8.03 21.90
C ALA A 103 3.26 -8.39 20.55
N VAL A 104 1.97 -8.11 20.39
CA VAL A 104 1.19 -8.38 19.19
C VAL A 104 0.63 -7.08 18.62
N TYR A 105 0.89 -6.84 17.35
CA TYR A 105 0.19 -5.83 16.55
C TYR A 105 -0.96 -6.52 15.81
N ASP A 106 -2.18 -6.14 16.15
CA ASP A 106 -3.40 -6.77 15.64
C ASP A 106 -3.65 -6.38 14.18
N ALA A 107 -3.91 -7.35 13.33
CA ALA A 107 -4.21 -7.16 11.91
C ALA A 107 -5.42 -6.24 11.63
N LYS A 108 -6.36 -6.09 12.60
CA LYS A 108 -7.48 -5.15 12.47
C LYS A 108 -7.06 -3.68 12.37
N ASN A 109 -5.81 -3.36 12.76
CA ASN A 109 -5.24 -2.02 12.63
C ASN A 109 -4.63 -1.77 11.24
N VAL A 110 -4.78 -2.71 10.31
CA VAL A 110 -4.33 -2.58 8.93
C VAL A 110 -5.53 -2.55 8.00
N GLU A 111 -5.63 -1.50 7.19
CA GLU A 111 -6.59 -1.41 6.10
C GLU A 111 -5.90 -1.73 4.77
N VAL A 112 -6.61 -2.40 3.87
CA VAL A 112 -6.10 -2.79 2.54
C VAL A 112 -6.90 -2.09 1.46
N PHE A 113 -6.19 -1.39 0.59
CA PHE A 113 -6.77 -0.69 -0.55
C PHE A 113 -6.14 -1.17 -1.85
N PHE A 114 -6.96 -1.31 -2.89
CA PHE A 114 -6.50 -1.52 -4.24
C PHE A 114 -6.45 -0.17 -4.96
N GLN A 115 -5.35 0.09 -5.66
CA GLN A 115 -5.18 1.33 -6.41
C GLN A 115 -6.03 1.28 -7.67
N HIS A 116 -6.94 2.23 -7.81
CA HIS A 116 -7.69 2.41 -9.04
C HIS A 116 -6.86 3.27 -10.02
N TYR A 117 -6.80 2.85 -11.26
CA TYR A 117 -6.02 3.55 -12.29
C TYR A 117 -6.92 4.40 -13.17
N VAL A 118 -6.54 5.66 -13.36
CA VAL A 118 -7.22 6.62 -14.26
C VAL A 118 -6.34 6.87 -15.48
N ASN A 119 -6.95 6.92 -16.65
CA ASN A 119 -6.21 7.23 -17.88
C ASN A 119 -6.02 8.74 -18.05
N VAL A 120 -4.80 9.20 -17.83
CA VAL A 120 -4.41 10.59 -18.07
C VAL A 120 -3.98 10.76 -19.53
N GLU A 121 -4.89 11.19 -20.38
CA GLU A 121 -4.61 11.32 -21.82
C GLU A 121 -3.78 12.56 -22.16
N LYS A 122 -3.95 13.64 -21.41
CA LYS A 122 -3.30 14.92 -21.65
C LYS A 122 -2.73 15.51 -20.37
N LYS A 123 -1.57 16.13 -20.50
CA LYS A 123 -1.00 16.92 -19.41
C LYS A 123 -1.86 18.15 -19.13
N SER A 124 -1.98 18.55 -17.86
CA SER A 124 -2.66 19.78 -17.48
C SER A 124 -1.97 20.98 -18.13
N TRP A 125 -2.76 21.97 -18.59
CA TRP A 125 -2.27 23.19 -19.23
C TRP A 125 -1.36 24.04 -18.33
N ASN A 126 -1.45 23.88 -17.02
CA ASN A 126 -0.62 24.58 -16.03
C ASN A 126 0.79 24.01 -15.85
N GLN A 127 1.11 22.91 -16.50
CA GLN A 127 2.41 22.26 -16.35
C GLN A 127 3.42 22.82 -17.36
N THR A 128 3.82 24.07 -17.18
CA THR A 128 4.84 24.74 -18.01
C THR A 128 6.29 24.41 -17.62
N GLY A 129 6.50 23.65 -16.55
CA GLY A 129 7.82 23.26 -16.08
C GLY A 129 7.90 21.75 -15.84
N ASN A 130 8.87 21.06 -16.43
CA ASN A 130 9.16 19.62 -16.27
C ASN A 130 8.00 18.66 -16.59
N ALA A 131 7.69 18.60 -17.88
CA ALA A 131 6.73 17.65 -18.45
C ALA A 131 6.98 16.18 -18.11
N ASP A 132 8.14 15.84 -17.57
CA ASP A 132 8.57 14.47 -17.30
C ASP A 132 8.11 13.94 -15.91
N TYR A 133 7.66 14.83 -15.02
CA TYR A 133 7.22 14.42 -13.67
C TYR A 133 5.84 13.73 -13.63
N PHE A 134 5.00 13.98 -14.63
CA PHE A 134 3.66 13.43 -14.70
C PHE A 134 3.45 12.78 -16.06
N PRO A 135 3.83 11.51 -16.21
CA PRO A 135 3.62 10.79 -17.45
C PRO A 135 2.11 10.69 -17.75
N THR A 136 1.76 10.74 -19.03
CA THR A 136 0.43 10.35 -19.47
C THR A 136 0.29 8.83 -19.46
N GLY A 137 -0.93 8.32 -19.36
CA GLY A 137 -1.23 6.91 -19.30
C GLY A 137 -2.05 6.55 -18.06
N TRP A 138 -2.21 5.27 -17.80
CA TRP A 138 -2.94 4.76 -16.64
C TRP A 138 -2.14 4.99 -15.36
N THR A 139 -2.59 5.98 -14.59
CA THR A 139 -1.94 6.48 -13.37
C THR A 139 -2.74 6.04 -12.14
N PRO A 140 -2.10 5.54 -11.07
CA PRO A 140 -2.81 5.23 -9.83
C PRO A 140 -3.33 6.53 -9.20
N ASP A 141 -4.59 6.52 -8.80
CA ASP A 141 -5.25 7.68 -8.20
C ASP A 141 -6.01 7.29 -6.94
N ALA A 142 -7.27 6.84 -7.06
CA ALA A 142 -8.08 6.51 -5.91
C ALA A 142 -7.63 5.20 -5.22
N LEU A 143 -7.75 5.18 -3.89
CA LEU A 143 -7.57 4.00 -3.06
C LEU A 143 -8.94 3.40 -2.74
N ILE A 144 -9.25 2.25 -3.31
CA ILE A 144 -10.54 1.58 -3.13
C ILE A 144 -10.38 0.46 -2.09
N PRO A 145 -11.18 0.45 -1.00
CA PRO A 145 -11.15 -0.64 -0.02
C PRO A 145 -11.30 -2.02 -0.69
N GLN A 146 -10.52 -2.99 -0.23
CA GLN A 146 -10.48 -4.32 -0.82
C GLN A 146 -11.87 -4.96 -0.95
N ASP A 147 -12.69 -4.87 0.10
CA ASP A 147 -14.04 -5.45 0.11
C ASP A 147 -14.95 -4.84 -0.97
N ILE A 148 -14.80 -3.55 -1.25
CA ILE A 148 -15.52 -2.85 -2.31
C ILE A 148 -15.02 -3.30 -3.68
N SER A 149 -13.69 -3.35 -3.91
CA SER A 149 -13.11 -3.81 -5.16
C SER A 149 -13.52 -5.25 -5.49
N VAL A 150 -13.49 -6.14 -4.50
CA VAL A 150 -13.93 -7.54 -4.64
C VAL A 150 -15.42 -7.62 -4.95
N LYS A 151 -16.25 -6.84 -4.25
CA LYS A 151 -17.69 -6.78 -4.48
C LYS A 151 -18.04 -6.39 -5.91
N TYR A 152 -17.32 -5.46 -6.49
CA TYR A 152 -17.53 -4.95 -7.86
C TYR A 152 -16.68 -5.66 -8.91
N LYS A 153 -15.89 -6.69 -8.52
CA LYS A 153 -15.02 -7.48 -9.41
C LYS A 153 -13.96 -6.64 -10.13
N GLU A 154 -13.42 -5.65 -9.43
CA GLU A 154 -12.33 -4.81 -9.91
C GLU A 154 -10.95 -5.31 -9.44
N ASN A 155 -10.91 -6.47 -8.78
CA ASN A 155 -9.70 -7.13 -8.29
C ASN A 155 -9.09 -8.07 -9.34
N PHE A 156 -8.76 -7.53 -10.50
CA PHE A 156 -8.12 -8.24 -11.61
C PHE A 156 -6.90 -7.47 -12.11
N VAL A 157 -5.99 -8.15 -12.82
CA VAL A 157 -4.82 -7.50 -13.44
C VAL A 157 -4.65 -8.04 -14.86
N SER A 158 -4.67 -7.16 -15.85
CA SER A 158 -4.43 -7.54 -17.24
C SER A 158 -2.98 -7.99 -17.45
N ALA A 159 -2.77 -8.90 -18.40
CA ALA A 159 -1.46 -9.40 -18.79
C ALA A 159 -0.44 -8.28 -19.02
N GLY A 160 0.75 -8.43 -18.46
CA GLY A 160 1.84 -7.46 -18.58
C GLY A 160 1.59 -6.13 -17.87
N LYS A 161 0.58 -6.01 -17.00
CA LYS A 161 0.27 -4.76 -16.29
C LYS A 161 0.59 -4.86 -14.81
N ASN A 162 0.78 -3.69 -14.19
CA ASN A 162 0.95 -3.50 -12.77
C ASN A 162 -0.38 -3.25 -12.08
N GLN A 163 -0.49 -3.72 -10.83
CA GLN A 163 -1.55 -3.39 -9.89
C GLN A 163 -0.95 -3.08 -8.52
N GLY A 164 -1.18 -1.87 -8.04
CA GLY A 164 -0.77 -1.46 -6.71
C GLY A 164 -1.78 -1.86 -5.64
N ILE A 165 -1.27 -2.30 -4.49
CA ILE A 165 -2.01 -2.56 -3.27
C ILE A 165 -1.37 -1.74 -2.16
N THR A 166 -2.16 -0.89 -1.51
CA THR A 166 -1.73 -0.04 -0.41
C THR A 166 -2.25 -0.62 0.91
N PHE A 167 -1.42 -0.54 1.93
CA PHE A 167 -1.71 -0.97 3.30
C PHE A 167 -1.54 0.23 4.22
N ASP A 168 -2.58 0.61 4.93
CA ASP A 168 -2.53 1.65 5.96
C ASP A 168 -2.40 1.00 7.33
N PHE A 169 -1.30 1.26 8.03
CA PHE A 169 -1.01 0.77 9.37
C PHE A 169 -1.33 1.85 10.39
N SER A 170 -2.44 1.72 11.08
CA SER A 170 -2.78 2.60 12.20
C SER A 170 -2.12 2.09 13.47
N VAL A 171 -1.20 2.86 14.07
CA VAL A 171 -0.45 2.48 15.26
C VAL A 171 -1.09 3.10 16.50
N PRO A 172 -1.83 2.31 17.33
CA PRO A 172 -2.40 2.82 18.56
C PRO A 172 -1.33 3.39 19.51
N ALA A 173 -1.68 4.42 20.29
CA ALA A 173 -0.78 5.02 21.28
C ALA A 173 -0.26 4.00 22.34
N SER A 174 -1.00 2.92 22.56
CA SER A 174 -0.64 1.84 23.48
C SER A 174 0.31 0.79 22.90
N THR A 175 0.68 0.90 21.60
CA THR A 175 1.54 -0.10 20.95
C THR A 175 2.97 0.03 21.47
N PRO A 176 3.58 -1.02 22.06
CA PRO A 176 4.97 -0.96 22.47
C PRO A 176 5.92 -0.66 21.30
N ALA A 177 6.95 0.14 21.55
CA ALA A 177 7.98 0.40 20.55
C ALA A 177 8.76 -0.89 20.21
N GLY A 178 9.14 -1.05 18.96
CA GLY A 178 9.86 -2.22 18.47
C GLY A 178 9.56 -2.55 17.02
N THR A 179 10.21 -3.58 16.50
CA THR A 179 9.97 -4.06 15.15
C THR A 179 9.08 -5.30 15.18
N TYR A 180 7.89 -5.15 14.65
CA TYR A 180 6.89 -6.21 14.52
C TYR A 180 7.05 -6.87 13.16
N THR A 181 7.12 -8.19 13.13
CA THR A 181 7.30 -8.96 11.88
C THR A 181 6.21 -10.01 11.72
N GLY A 182 5.94 -10.35 10.48
CA GLY A 182 4.97 -11.37 10.11
C GLY A 182 4.85 -11.50 8.60
N GLU A 183 3.76 -12.11 8.14
CA GLU A 183 3.52 -12.31 6.72
C GLU A 183 2.05 -12.09 6.41
N PHE A 184 1.75 -11.32 5.37
CA PHE A 184 0.42 -11.31 4.76
C PHE A 184 0.37 -12.33 3.62
N THR A 185 -0.82 -12.72 3.20
CA THR A 185 -1.00 -13.68 2.12
C THR A 185 -1.75 -13.03 0.97
N LEU A 186 -1.09 -12.90 -0.17
CA LEU A 186 -1.70 -12.53 -1.43
C LEU A 186 -2.12 -13.81 -2.16
N LYS A 187 -3.38 -13.87 -2.60
CA LYS A 187 -3.91 -14.93 -3.48
C LYS A 187 -4.18 -14.34 -4.85
N CYS A 188 -3.66 -15.00 -5.89
CA CYS A 188 -3.91 -14.67 -7.28
C CYS A 188 -4.34 -15.93 -8.02
N ASP A 189 -5.57 -15.99 -8.52
CA ASP A 189 -6.15 -17.16 -9.23
C ASP A 189 -5.91 -18.49 -8.50
N GLY A 190 -5.99 -18.44 -7.16
CA GLY A 190 -5.76 -19.61 -6.29
C GLY A 190 -4.30 -19.89 -5.91
N ALA A 191 -3.31 -19.26 -6.56
CA ALA A 191 -1.92 -19.32 -6.12
C ALA A 191 -1.70 -18.38 -4.92
N GLU A 192 -0.92 -18.83 -3.93
CA GLU A 192 -0.59 -18.04 -2.74
C GLU A 192 0.84 -17.51 -2.81
N TYR A 193 0.99 -16.24 -2.47
CA TYR A 193 2.27 -15.58 -2.27
C TYR A 193 2.34 -14.99 -0.86
N LYS A 194 3.41 -15.29 -0.13
CA LYS A 194 3.66 -14.72 1.19
C LYS A 194 4.42 -13.41 1.06
N ILE A 195 3.84 -12.34 1.62
CA ILE A 195 4.41 -11.01 1.65
C ILE A 195 5.03 -10.85 3.03
N PRO A 196 6.37 -10.85 3.16
CA PRO A 196 7.01 -10.54 4.43
C PRO A 196 6.71 -9.10 4.81
N VAL A 197 6.34 -8.88 6.08
CA VAL A 197 5.96 -7.57 6.62
C VAL A 197 6.83 -7.22 7.80
N SER A 198 7.29 -5.98 7.83
CA SER A 198 8.01 -5.39 8.96
C SER A 198 7.43 -4.02 9.28
N LEU A 199 6.89 -3.86 10.49
CA LEU A 199 6.43 -2.59 11.03
C LEU A 199 7.36 -2.18 12.17
N THR A 200 8.11 -1.11 12.01
CA THR A 200 8.92 -0.53 13.09
C THR A 200 8.15 0.60 13.75
N VAL A 201 7.80 0.39 15.03
CA VAL A 201 7.14 1.38 15.87
C VAL A 201 8.20 2.13 16.67
N TRP A 202 8.33 3.44 16.44
CA TRP A 202 9.26 4.30 17.16
C TRP A 202 8.80 4.59 18.60
N ASP A 203 9.75 4.86 19.49
CA ASP A 203 9.48 5.14 20.91
C ASP A 203 9.13 6.61 21.16
N PHE A 204 8.17 7.13 20.42
CA PHE A 204 7.53 8.43 20.67
C PHE A 204 6.10 8.44 20.13
N ASP A 205 5.31 9.40 20.63
CA ASP A 205 3.91 9.57 20.25
C ASP A 205 3.72 10.78 19.35
N ILE A 206 2.86 10.63 18.35
CA ILE A 206 2.33 11.78 17.59
C ILE A 206 1.02 12.19 18.25
N SER A 207 0.90 13.50 18.54
CA SER A 207 -0.31 14.07 19.13
C SER A 207 -1.53 13.78 18.25
N GLU A 208 -2.68 13.51 18.88
CA GLU A 208 -3.96 13.38 18.18
C GLU A 208 -4.37 14.68 17.47
N THR A 209 -3.91 15.82 18.00
CA THR A 209 -4.15 17.13 17.42
C THR A 209 -2.88 17.66 16.76
N ASN A 210 -3.00 18.12 15.51
CA ASN A 210 -1.90 18.84 14.86
C ASN A 210 -1.67 20.18 15.57
N GLY A 211 -0.43 20.47 15.94
CA GLY A 211 -0.04 21.81 16.41
C GLY A 211 -0.15 22.88 15.32
N ILE A 212 -0.43 22.47 14.09
CA ILE A 212 -0.67 23.33 12.93
C ILE A 212 -2.09 23.06 12.45
N ASN A 213 -2.90 24.10 12.35
CA ASN A 213 -4.22 23.98 11.74
C ASN A 213 -4.06 23.79 10.23
N LEU A 214 -4.03 22.55 9.80
CA LEU A 214 -4.17 22.18 8.39
C LEU A 214 -5.67 22.09 8.10
N TRP A 215 -6.12 22.85 7.14
CA TRP A 215 -7.52 22.86 6.73
C TRP A 215 -7.62 22.55 5.25
N ASP A 216 -8.58 21.70 4.94
CA ASP A 216 -8.94 21.37 3.57
C ASP A 216 -10.38 21.76 3.31
N ILE A 217 -10.67 22.15 2.09
CA ILE A 217 -12.00 22.59 1.68
C ILE A 217 -12.70 21.38 1.06
N VAL A 218 -13.81 20.98 1.68
CA VAL A 218 -14.75 20.07 1.03
C VAL A 218 -15.60 20.92 0.10
N ASP A 219 -15.27 20.90 -1.19
CA ASP A 219 -16.00 21.64 -2.20
C ASP A 219 -17.35 20.96 -2.49
N GLU A 220 -18.43 21.63 -2.16
CA GLU A 220 -19.79 21.13 -2.40
C GLU A 220 -20.04 20.84 -3.89
N TYR A 221 -19.53 21.69 -4.78
CA TYR A 221 -19.70 21.50 -6.22
C TYR A 221 -18.91 20.31 -6.74
N GLY A 222 -17.71 20.07 -6.23
CA GLY A 222 -16.92 18.89 -6.54
C GLY A 222 -17.64 17.61 -6.12
N VAL A 223 -18.16 17.57 -4.90
CA VAL A 223 -18.90 16.44 -4.39
C VAL A 223 -20.21 16.22 -5.14
N GLN A 224 -20.96 17.30 -5.48
CA GLN A 224 -22.18 17.22 -6.28
C GLN A 224 -21.93 16.83 -7.73
N GLY A 225 -20.80 17.23 -8.32
CA GLY A 225 -20.44 16.89 -9.70
C GLY A 225 -20.22 15.39 -9.91
N GLU A 226 -19.73 14.69 -8.89
CA GLU A 226 -19.46 13.26 -8.93
C GLU A 226 -20.64 12.39 -8.50
N LEU A 227 -21.59 12.95 -7.76
CA LEU A 227 -22.70 12.20 -7.16
C LEU A 227 -24.06 12.71 -7.66
N THR A 228 -24.95 11.81 -8.01
CA THR A 228 -26.31 12.14 -8.47
C THR A 228 -27.21 12.71 -7.37
N SER A 229 -26.85 12.48 -6.11
CA SER A 229 -27.50 13.06 -4.93
C SER A 229 -26.50 13.15 -3.79
N VAL A 230 -26.41 14.31 -3.17
CA VAL A 230 -25.57 14.54 -1.99
C VAL A 230 -26.50 14.66 -0.79
N THR A 231 -26.25 13.85 0.25
CA THR A 231 -26.94 13.91 1.53
C THR A 231 -25.97 14.36 2.61
N ASP A 232 -26.45 14.85 3.74
CA ASP A 232 -25.63 15.21 4.90
C ASP A 232 -24.71 14.06 5.33
N ASP A 233 -25.19 12.83 5.20
CA ASP A 233 -24.44 11.61 5.53
C ASP A 233 -23.18 11.46 4.67
N ILE A 234 -23.21 11.93 3.43
CA ILE A 234 -22.03 11.92 2.53
C ILE A 234 -21.00 12.95 3.01
N TYR A 235 -21.43 14.16 3.38
CA TYR A 235 -20.52 15.15 3.93
C TYR A 235 -19.87 14.69 5.23
N TYR A 236 -20.61 14.03 6.13
CA TYR A 236 -20.03 13.46 7.34
C TYR A 236 -18.96 12.42 7.05
N LYS A 237 -19.11 11.61 6.01
CA LYS A 237 -18.06 10.66 5.60
C LYS A 237 -16.81 11.34 5.08
N TYR A 238 -16.93 12.46 4.37
CA TYR A 238 -15.79 13.27 3.97
C TYR A 238 -15.09 13.88 5.19
N TYR A 239 -15.84 14.40 6.16
CA TYR A 239 -15.27 14.93 7.39
C TYR A 239 -14.59 13.85 8.22
N ASP A 240 -15.23 12.69 8.37
CA ASP A 240 -14.65 11.54 9.07
C ASP A 240 -13.29 11.13 8.42
N ALA A 241 -13.22 11.11 7.09
CA ALA A 241 -12.00 10.80 6.36
C ALA A 241 -10.90 11.84 6.60
N LEU A 242 -11.21 13.14 6.51
CA LEU A 242 -10.24 14.21 6.76
C LEU A 242 -9.72 14.17 8.19
N LEU A 243 -10.60 14.01 9.17
CA LEU A 243 -10.22 13.96 10.59
C LEU A 243 -9.37 12.73 10.92
N LYS A 244 -9.64 11.58 10.27
CA LYS A 244 -8.80 10.38 10.38
C LYS A 244 -7.35 10.68 10.03
N TYR A 245 -7.11 11.51 9.01
CA TYR A 245 -5.77 11.93 8.59
C TYR A 245 -5.31 13.25 9.24
N LYS A 246 -5.96 13.66 10.34
CA LYS A 246 -5.63 14.87 11.12
C LYS A 246 -5.71 16.17 10.30
N LEU A 247 -6.54 16.18 9.28
CA LEU A 247 -6.88 17.36 8.51
C LEU A 247 -8.15 17.98 9.08
N ASN A 248 -8.14 19.29 9.33
CA ASN A 248 -9.34 19.98 9.74
C ASN A 248 -10.22 20.20 8.51
N ALA A 249 -11.42 19.63 8.53
CA ALA A 249 -12.41 19.91 7.52
C ALA A 249 -12.90 21.36 7.65
N TYR A 250 -12.74 22.10 6.59
CA TYR A 250 -13.26 23.45 6.50
C TYR A 250 -14.22 23.55 5.32
N HIS A 251 -15.50 23.75 5.61
CA HIS A 251 -16.50 23.98 4.57
C HIS A 251 -17.11 25.33 4.82
N PHE A 252 -16.81 26.30 4.00
CA PHE A 252 -17.36 27.62 4.25
C PHE A 252 -17.42 28.58 3.08
N PHE A 253 -17.48 28.12 1.85
CA PHE A 253 -17.79 29.03 0.78
C PHE A 253 -18.89 28.45 -0.11
N ASP A 254 -20.08 28.97 0.09
CA ASP A 254 -21.01 29.11 -0.98
C ASP A 254 -20.44 30.12 -1.97
N TYR A 255 -19.92 29.64 -3.06
CA TYR A 255 -19.46 30.48 -4.17
C TYR A 255 -20.55 31.32 -4.78
N GLY A 256 -21.81 31.11 -4.42
CA GLY A 256 -23.00 31.86 -4.84
C GLY A 256 -23.36 33.04 -3.96
N GLY A 257 -22.60 33.30 -2.88
CA GLY A 257 -22.87 34.44 -1.98
C GLY A 257 -24.09 34.25 -1.07
N THR A 258 -24.57 33.05 -0.91
CA THR A 258 -25.56 32.72 0.11
C THR A 258 -24.86 32.56 1.44
N HIS A 259 -25.27 33.39 2.38
CA HIS A 259 -24.71 33.39 3.73
C HIS A 259 -24.95 32.04 4.40
N MET A 260 -23.96 31.57 5.16
CA MET A 260 -24.12 30.46 6.08
C MET A 260 -25.41 30.69 6.88
N ASN A 261 -26.41 29.84 6.69
CA ASN A 261 -27.63 29.90 7.50
C ASN A 261 -27.36 29.25 8.87
N ALA A 262 -28.13 29.62 9.87
CA ALA A 262 -27.97 29.11 11.23
C ALA A 262 -28.09 27.58 11.31
N GLU A 263 -28.93 26.98 10.47
CA GLU A 263 -29.15 25.53 10.41
C GLU A 263 -27.93 24.79 9.92
N LEU A 264 -27.24 25.29 8.87
CA LEU A 264 -26.00 24.70 8.37
C LEU A 264 -24.89 24.80 9.41
N ALA A 265 -24.79 25.93 10.11
CA ALA A 265 -23.84 26.13 11.18
C ALA A 265 -24.08 25.19 12.38
N GLU A 266 -25.36 24.98 12.75
CA GLU A 266 -25.73 24.05 13.83
C GLU A 266 -25.41 22.61 13.48
N ASN A 267 -25.70 22.17 12.26
CA ASN A 267 -25.38 20.83 11.77
C ASN A 267 -23.88 20.59 11.77
N TRP A 268 -23.11 21.60 11.37
CA TRP A 268 -21.66 21.53 11.37
C TRP A 268 -21.07 21.44 12.77
N VAL A 269 -21.54 22.29 13.70
CA VAL A 269 -21.14 22.20 15.12
C VAL A 269 -21.54 20.86 15.73
N ALA A 270 -22.68 20.29 15.34
CA ALA A 270 -23.12 18.96 15.80
C ALA A 270 -22.18 17.85 15.27
N ALA A 271 -21.75 17.94 14.01
CA ALA A 271 -20.77 17.01 13.44
C ALA A 271 -19.41 17.09 14.16
N LEU A 272 -18.88 18.31 14.38
CA LEU A 272 -17.64 18.52 15.11
C LEU A 272 -17.69 18.05 16.58
N ARG A 273 -18.85 18.13 17.23
CA ARG A 273 -19.01 17.64 18.61
C ARG A 273 -19.04 16.11 18.74
N LYS A 274 -19.15 15.41 17.62
CA LYS A 274 -19.09 13.95 17.59
C LYS A 274 -17.67 13.44 17.82
N TYR A 275 -16.66 14.27 17.59
CA TYR A 275 -15.24 14.03 17.78
C TYR A 275 -14.68 14.87 18.92
#